data_95c57db6b243dca7b8d110cb08df3fc3
#
_entry.id   95c57db6b243dca7b8d110cb08df3fc3
#
_cell.length_a   1.000
_cell.length_b   1.000
_cell.length_c   1.000
_cell.angle_alpha   90.00
_cell.angle_beta   90.00
_cell.angle_gamma   90.00
#
_symmetry.space_group_name_H-M   'P 1'
#
loop_
_entity.id
_entity.type
_entity.pdbx_description
1 polymer ?
#
loop_
_entity_poly.entity_id
_entity_poly.type
_entity_poly.pdbx_seq_one_letter_code
_entity_poly.pdbx_strand_id
1 'polypeptide(L)'
;MKNLTLTLEEEISILDKYRITPNELMFIRTLLLLQDEENEDIFKSYIEALYKCEVKTREVILSLQSKGIILKSFHCPKEGEAFDPYSIPLNKNFIKNLYRCSFEMGKELFEVYPQFGIIGTSTVPLRTVAKKFDSLEEAYFRYGKSIKWNEEKHNQIIELVRWAKDNNIINCSLASFIINQGWVDLETLKNGDGANVNFDAIKLV
;
A
#
# COMPACT_ATOMS: atom_id res chain seq x y z
N MET A 1 -10.99 5.62 -1.65
CA MET A 1 -10.19 6.75 -2.19
C MET A 1 -8.80 6.66 -1.59
N LYS A 2 -7.80 6.27 -2.37
CA LYS A 2 -6.40 6.24 -1.88
C LYS A 2 -5.87 7.65 -1.88
N ASN A 3 -6.10 8.34 -0.80
CA ASN A 3 -5.39 9.58 -0.57
C ASN A 3 -3.96 9.23 -0.19
N LEU A 4 -3.03 9.48 -1.10
CA LEU A 4 -1.64 9.72 -0.73
C LEU A 4 -1.66 11.04 0.06
N THR A 5 -2.00 10.97 1.34
CA THR A 5 -2.00 12.11 2.25
C THR A 5 -0.55 12.40 2.61
N LEU A 6 0.07 13.25 1.80
CA LEU A 6 1.37 13.82 2.13
C LEU A 6 1.12 15.15 2.86
N THR A 7 1.87 15.41 3.91
CA THR A 7 1.96 16.75 4.46
C THR A 7 2.66 17.67 3.46
N LEU A 8 2.50 18.97 3.60
CA LEU A 8 3.18 19.94 2.73
C LEU A 8 4.71 19.77 2.77
N GLU A 9 5.27 19.46 3.93
CA GLU A 9 6.71 19.23 4.12
C GLU A 9 7.18 17.98 3.37
N GLU A 10 6.39 16.91 3.41
CA GLU A 10 6.68 15.68 2.65
C GLU A 10 6.59 15.91 1.15
N GLU A 11 5.59 16.66 0.68
CA GLU A 11 5.49 17.06 -0.73
C GLU A 11 6.73 17.83 -1.17
N ILE A 12 7.12 18.86 -0.43
CA ILE A 12 8.32 19.67 -0.72
C ILE A 12 9.56 18.75 -0.77
N SER A 13 9.71 17.84 0.20
CA SER A 13 10.83 16.91 0.24
C SER A 13 10.87 15.98 -0.99
N ILE A 14 9.71 15.51 -1.45
CA ILE A 14 9.59 14.65 -2.64
C ILE A 14 9.90 15.44 -3.90
N LEU A 15 9.35 16.65 -4.04
CA LEU A 15 9.60 17.52 -5.18
C LEU A 15 11.08 17.81 -5.34
N ASP A 16 11.76 18.16 -4.24
CA ASP A 16 13.19 18.47 -4.23
C ASP A 16 14.05 17.23 -4.51
N LYS A 17 13.82 16.15 -3.76
CA LYS A 17 14.59 14.90 -3.86
C LYS A 17 14.58 14.30 -5.27
N TYR A 18 13.43 14.30 -5.93
CA TYR A 18 13.26 13.71 -7.25
C TYR A 18 13.29 14.74 -8.37
N ARG A 19 13.44 16.02 -8.03
CA ARG A 19 13.42 17.16 -8.97
C ARG A 19 12.18 17.13 -9.86
N ILE A 20 11.04 16.77 -9.28
CA ILE A 20 9.74 16.74 -9.97
C ILE A 20 8.97 18.02 -9.70
N THR A 21 8.12 18.40 -10.65
CA THR A 21 7.21 19.54 -10.51
C THR A 21 5.93 19.13 -9.79
N PRO A 22 5.14 20.09 -9.25
CA PRO A 22 3.83 19.80 -8.70
C PRO A 22 2.89 19.08 -9.69
N ASN A 23 2.93 19.44 -10.98
CA ASN A 23 2.15 18.78 -12.03
C ASN A 23 2.56 17.32 -12.23
N GLU A 24 3.86 17.03 -12.19
CA GLU A 24 4.36 15.65 -12.27
C GLU A 24 3.96 14.83 -11.04
N LEU A 25 4.00 15.41 -9.84
CA LEU A 25 3.53 14.74 -8.63
C LEU A 25 2.03 14.46 -8.70
N MET A 26 1.24 15.42 -9.19
CA MET A 26 -0.20 15.22 -9.37
C MET A 26 -0.47 14.12 -10.42
N PHE A 27 0.28 14.08 -11.51
CA PHE A 27 0.18 13.01 -12.51
C PHE A 27 0.47 11.63 -11.91
N ILE A 28 1.53 11.52 -11.10
CA ILE A 28 1.87 10.28 -10.38
C ILE A 28 0.74 9.86 -9.44
N ARG A 29 0.18 10.80 -8.67
CA ARG A 29 -0.97 10.53 -7.78
C ARG A 29 -2.16 9.99 -8.55
N THR A 30 -2.47 10.60 -9.69
CA THR A 30 -3.58 10.17 -10.54
C THR A 30 -3.35 8.76 -11.10
N LEU A 31 -2.13 8.43 -11.54
CA LEU A 31 -1.78 7.07 -11.97
C LEU A 31 -1.94 6.05 -10.83
N LEU A 32 -1.52 6.41 -9.63
CA LEU A 32 -1.66 5.53 -8.46
C LEU A 32 -3.13 5.29 -8.10
N LEU A 33 -3.97 6.32 -8.18
CA LEU A 33 -5.42 6.21 -7.96
C LEU A 33 -6.07 5.28 -8.99
N LEU A 34 -5.72 5.46 -10.26
CA LEU A 34 -6.24 4.64 -11.35
C LEU A 34 -5.91 3.16 -11.20
N GLN A 35 -4.63 2.85 -10.97
CA GLN A 35 -4.17 1.46 -10.84
C GLN A 35 -4.86 0.71 -9.71
N ASP A 36 -5.49 1.43 -8.80
CA ASP A 36 -6.15 0.84 -7.64
C ASP A 36 -7.68 0.81 -7.74
N GLU A 37 -8.31 1.75 -8.41
CA GLU A 37 -9.77 1.95 -8.37
C GLU A 37 -10.43 1.88 -9.76
N GLU A 38 -9.65 1.68 -10.82
CA GLU A 38 -10.14 1.63 -12.20
C GLU A 38 -11.01 2.86 -12.58
N ASN A 39 -10.62 4.06 -12.07
CA ASN A 39 -11.42 5.27 -12.24
C ASN A 39 -10.96 6.09 -13.44
N GLU A 40 -11.34 5.67 -14.65
CA GLU A 40 -10.98 6.34 -15.90
C GLU A 40 -11.47 7.79 -15.97
N ASP A 41 -12.63 8.10 -15.39
CA ASP A 41 -13.22 9.43 -15.50
C ASP A 41 -12.40 10.49 -14.75
N ILE A 42 -11.80 10.11 -13.61
CA ILE A 42 -10.89 11.00 -12.88
C ILE A 42 -9.65 11.28 -13.71
N PHE A 43 -9.09 10.26 -14.36
CA PHE A 43 -7.91 10.44 -15.19
C PHE A 43 -8.21 11.30 -16.42
N LYS A 44 -9.30 11.04 -17.12
CA LYS A 44 -9.73 11.85 -18.26
C LYS A 44 -9.91 13.32 -17.86
N SER A 45 -10.63 13.56 -16.76
CA SER A 45 -10.84 14.92 -16.25
C SER A 45 -9.52 15.61 -15.89
N TYR A 46 -8.56 14.86 -15.32
CA TYR A 46 -7.25 15.40 -14.99
C TYR A 46 -6.42 15.71 -16.25
N ILE A 47 -6.40 14.82 -17.23
CA ILE A 47 -5.72 15.04 -18.51
C ILE A 47 -6.31 16.26 -19.23
N GLU A 48 -7.63 16.40 -19.27
CA GLU A 48 -8.29 17.58 -19.84
C GLU A 48 -7.88 18.87 -19.12
N ALA A 49 -7.76 18.83 -17.78
CA ALA A 49 -7.27 19.98 -17.02
C ALA A 49 -5.82 20.33 -17.35
N LEU A 50 -4.95 19.34 -17.53
CA LEU A 50 -3.57 19.56 -17.99
C LEU A 50 -3.51 20.21 -19.38
N TYR A 51 -4.33 19.74 -20.31
CA TYR A 51 -4.42 20.35 -21.64
C TYR A 51 -4.86 21.81 -21.58
N LYS A 52 -5.84 22.14 -20.74
CA LYS A 52 -6.28 23.53 -20.53
C LYS A 52 -5.16 24.41 -19.96
N CYS A 53 -4.22 23.82 -19.23
CA CYS A 53 -3.03 24.50 -18.68
C CYS A 53 -1.82 24.44 -19.64
N GLU A 54 -2.00 24.06 -20.91
CA GLU A 54 -0.94 23.92 -21.92
C GLU A 54 0.14 22.86 -21.56
N VAL A 55 -0.13 22.03 -20.57
CA VAL A 55 0.79 20.94 -20.19
C VAL A 55 0.51 19.70 -21.03
N LYS A 56 1.48 19.29 -21.80
CA LYS A 56 1.36 18.09 -22.64
C LYS A 56 1.66 16.83 -21.85
N THR A 57 0.70 15.93 -21.76
CA THR A 57 0.85 14.65 -21.04
C THR A 57 2.09 13.87 -21.45
N ARG A 58 2.40 13.86 -22.75
CA ARG A 58 3.61 13.21 -23.28
C ARG A 58 4.89 13.80 -22.70
N GLU A 59 4.98 15.11 -22.55
CA GLU A 59 6.15 15.78 -21.96
C GLU A 59 6.32 15.41 -20.49
N VAL A 60 5.21 15.30 -19.74
CA VAL A 60 5.21 14.84 -18.35
C VAL A 60 5.73 13.39 -18.28
N ILE A 61 5.24 12.49 -19.12
CA ILE A 61 5.69 11.09 -19.16
C ILE A 61 7.19 11.01 -19.49
N LEU A 62 7.64 11.70 -20.53
CA LEU A 62 9.05 11.70 -20.92
C LEU A 62 9.97 12.30 -19.83
N SER A 63 9.51 13.35 -19.17
CA SER A 63 10.23 13.93 -18.04
C SER A 63 10.34 12.94 -16.88
N LEU A 64 9.25 12.26 -16.52
CA LEU A 64 9.24 11.23 -15.47
C LEU A 64 10.09 10.00 -15.82
N GLN A 65 10.15 9.63 -17.12
CA GLN A 65 11.06 8.59 -17.59
C GLN A 65 12.53 9.00 -17.47
N SER A 66 12.85 10.25 -17.81
CA SER A 66 14.22 10.77 -17.68
C SER A 66 14.70 10.77 -16.22
N LYS A 67 13.77 10.95 -15.27
CA LYS A 67 14.02 10.93 -13.83
C LYS A 67 13.96 9.50 -13.23
N GLY A 68 13.67 8.48 -14.05
CA GLY A 68 13.59 7.09 -13.63
C GLY A 68 12.37 6.75 -12.77
N ILE A 69 11.34 7.60 -12.76
CA ILE A 69 10.07 7.41 -12.02
C ILE A 69 9.12 6.51 -12.82
N ILE A 70 9.00 6.74 -14.12
CA ILE A 70 8.40 5.80 -15.06
C ILE A 70 9.51 4.94 -15.64
N LEU A 71 9.27 3.65 -15.81
CA LEU A 71 10.28 2.73 -16.35
C LEU A 71 10.64 3.11 -17.79
N LYS A 72 11.93 3.11 -18.11
CA LYS A 72 12.43 3.42 -19.47
C LYS A 72 11.96 2.43 -20.54
N SER A 73 11.55 1.22 -20.14
CA SER A 73 10.99 0.22 -21.03
C SER A 73 9.57 0.56 -21.52
N PHE A 74 8.90 1.52 -20.88
CA PHE A 74 7.58 1.96 -21.34
C PHE A 74 7.72 2.78 -22.61
N HIS A 75 7.00 2.37 -23.65
CA HIS A 75 6.95 3.13 -24.91
C HIS A 75 5.97 4.29 -24.76
N CYS A 76 6.50 5.51 -24.68
CA CYS A 76 5.66 6.71 -24.61
C CYS A 76 4.96 6.92 -25.96
N PRO A 77 3.62 6.95 -26.01
CA PRO A 77 2.88 7.11 -27.26
C PRO A 77 3.24 8.40 -27.99
N LYS A 78 3.14 8.41 -29.32
CA LYS A 78 3.32 9.61 -30.12
C LYS A 78 2.14 10.57 -29.89
N GLU A 79 2.35 11.82 -30.32
CA GLU A 79 1.28 12.83 -30.25
C GLU A 79 0.06 12.38 -31.07
N GLY A 80 -1.12 12.35 -30.45
CA GLY A 80 -2.35 11.90 -31.08
C GLY A 80 -2.62 10.39 -31.01
N GLU A 81 -1.68 9.58 -30.53
CA GLU A 81 -1.93 8.17 -30.25
C GLU A 81 -2.66 8.00 -28.92
N ALA A 82 -3.69 7.16 -28.91
CA ALA A 82 -4.33 6.73 -27.69
C ALA A 82 -3.36 5.87 -26.87
N PHE A 83 -3.35 6.04 -25.56
CA PHE A 83 -2.59 5.19 -24.66
C PHE A 83 -3.43 4.77 -23.46
N ASP A 84 -3.10 3.61 -22.91
CA ASP A 84 -3.72 3.09 -21.71
C ASP A 84 -2.97 3.58 -20.48
N PRO A 85 -3.57 4.45 -19.63
CA PRO A 85 -2.94 4.95 -18.43
C PRO A 85 -2.66 3.85 -17.39
N TYR A 86 -3.41 2.74 -17.43
CA TYR A 86 -3.19 1.61 -16.53
C TYR A 86 -1.90 0.84 -16.86
N SER A 87 -1.42 0.95 -18.09
CA SER A 87 -0.19 0.30 -18.54
C SER A 87 1.09 1.05 -18.17
N ILE A 88 1.02 2.27 -17.62
CA ILE A 88 2.20 3.08 -17.29
C ILE A 88 2.93 2.49 -16.06
N PRO A 89 4.12 1.90 -16.22
CA PRO A 89 4.81 1.23 -15.12
C PRO A 89 5.61 2.23 -14.29
N LEU A 90 5.19 2.45 -13.05
CA LEU A 90 5.96 3.24 -12.10
C LEU A 90 7.11 2.40 -11.49
N ASN A 91 8.23 3.05 -11.23
CA ASN A 91 9.38 2.44 -10.58
C ASN A 91 9.03 2.03 -9.14
N LYS A 92 9.16 0.74 -8.82
CA LYS A 92 8.83 0.19 -7.50
C LYS A 92 9.60 0.85 -6.36
N ASN A 93 10.87 1.21 -6.58
CA ASN A 93 11.66 1.88 -5.55
C ASN A 93 11.18 3.32 -5.32
N PHE A 94 10.75 4.02 -6.38
CA PHE A 94 10.13 5.33 -6.23
C PHE A 94 8.82 5.22 -5.43
N ILE A 95 7.96 4.27 -5.77
CA ILE A 95 6.70 4.04 -5.05
C ILE A 95 6.98 3.72 -3.57
N LYS A 96 7.92 2.83 -3.27
CA LYS A 96 8.33 2.53 -1.88
C LYS A 96 8.76 3.78 -1.13
N ASN A 97 9.52 4.66 -1.77
CA ASN A 97 9.98 5.91 -1.15
C ASN A 97 8.87 6.94 -1.00
N LEU A 98 7.92 6.99 -1.94
CA LEU A 98 6.76 7.88 -1.87
C LEU A 98 5.86 7.50 -0.68
N TYR A 99 5.71 6.20 -0.42
CA TYR A 99 4.95 5.66 0.69
C TYR A 99 5.79 5.39 1.95
N ARG A 100 7.00 5.94 2.04
CA ARG A 100 7.89 5.68 3.18
C ARG A 100 7.28 6.09 4.52
N CYS A 101 6.44 7.12 4.53
CA CYS A 101 5.68 7.50 5.73
C CYS A 101 4.66 6.42 6.12
N SER A 102 4.15 5.64 5.16
CA SER A 102 3.23 4.53 5.43
C SER A 102 3.89 3.30 6.04
N PHE A 103 5.22 3.22 6.10
CA PHE A 103 5.92 2.15 6.82
C PHE A 103 5.70 2.23 8.33
N GLU A 104 5.42 3.41 8.87
CA GLU A 104 5.15 3.57 10.30
C GLU A 104 3.93 2.76 10.74
N MET A 105 2.87 2.71 9.93
CA MET A 105 1.71 1.85 10.22
C MET A 105 2.09 0.35 10.26
N GLY A 106 2.88 -0.11 9.30
CA GLY A 106 3.36 -1.49 9.28
C GLY A 106 4.32 -1.80 10.42
N LYS A 107 5.16 -0.85 10.78
CA LYS A 107 6.08 -0.95 11.91
C LYS A 107 5.33 -1.00 13.24
N GLU A 108 4.31 -0.15 13.43
CA GLU A 108 3.47 -0.20 14.63
C GLU A 108 2.73 -1.55 14.73
N LEU A 109 2.16 -2.04 13.62
CA LEU A 109 1.56 -3.38 13.60
C LEU A 109 2.59 -4.45 14.02
N PHE A 110 3.81 -4.42 13.49
CA PHE A 110 4.87 -5.34 13.86
C PHE A 110 5.21 -5.27 15.35
N GLU A 111 5.28 -4.09 15.93
CA GLU A 111 5.61 -3.88 17.34
C GLU A 111 4.51 -4.38 18.30
N VAL A 112 3.24 -4.22 17.96
CA VAL A 112 2.12 -4.71 18.78
C VAL A 112 1.84 -6.19 18.59
N TYR A 113 2.17 -6.77 17.42
CA TYR A 113 1.93 -8.16 17.11
C TYR A 113 2.65 -9.07 18.11
N PRO A 114 2.10 -10.22 18.53
CA PRO A 114 2.77 -11.11 19.46
C PRO A 114 4.09 -11.65 18.88
N GLN A 115 5.14 -11.65 19.69
CA GLN A 115 6.47 -12.13 19.29
C GLN A 115 6.47 -13.65 19.11
N PHE A 116 5.80 -14.36 20.03
CA PHE A 116 5.68 -15.81 20.03
C PHE A 116 4.20 -16.20 20.22
N GLY A 117 3.86 -17.38 19.76
CA GLY A 117 2.55 -18.00 19.98
C GLY A 117 2.68 -19.49 20.10
N ILE A 118 1.59 -20.15 20.53
CA ILE A 118 1.54 -21.59 20.70
C ILE A 118 0.76 -22.18 19.52
N ILE A 119 1.41 -23.08 18.77
CA ILE A 119 0.76 -23.85 17.70
C ILE A 119 0.88 -25.33 18.07
N GLY A 120 -0.23 -25.95 18.43
CA GLY A 120 -0.21 -27.29 19.05
C GLY A 120 0.50 -27.25 20.40
N THR A 121 1.61 -28.00 20.52
CA THR A 121 2.44 -28.04 21.73
C THR A 121 3.73 -27.22 21.63
N SER A 122 3.94 -26.54 20.50
CA SER A 122 5.20 -25.85 20.20
C SER A 122 5.06 -24.34 20.28
N THR A 123 6.02 -23.67 20.92
CA THR A 123 6.18 -22.22 20.86
C THR A 123 6.88 -21.85 19.57
N VAL A 124 6.25 -20.99 18.76
CA VAL A 124 6.77 -20.56 17.46
C VAL A 124 6.86 -19.03 17.38
N PRO A 125 7.85 -18.48 16.66
CA PRO A 125 7.92 -17.05 16.43
C PRO A 125 6.80 -16.62 15.47
N LEU A 126 5.98 -15.62 15.89
CA LEU A 126 4.89 -15.09 15.10
C LEU A 126 5.27 -13.81 14.34
N ARG A 127 6.20 -12.98 14.86
CA ARG A 127 6.71 -11.78 14.16
C ARG A 127 7.66 -12.17 13.04
N THR A 128 7.26 -13.08 12.16
CA THR A 128 8.08 -13.50 11.03
C THR A 128 7.39 -13.18 9.71
N VAL A 129 8.16 -12.68 8.77
CA VAL A 129 7.74 -12.39 7.39
C VAL A 129 8.51 -13.22 6.37
N ALA A 130 9.60 -13.88 6.80
CA ALA A 130 10.39 -14.75 5.95
C ALA A 130 9.53 -15.83 5.28
N LYS A 131 9.88 -16.20 4.07
CA LYS A 131 9.17 -17.12 3.14
C LYS A 131 7.98 -16.50 2.39
N LYS A 132 7.41 -15.39 2.85
CA LYS A 132 6.24 -14.76 2.21
C LYS A 132 6.54 -13.35 1.68
N PHE A 133 7.52 -12.69 2.26
CA PHE A 133 8.00 -11.38 1.85
C PHE A 133 9.53 -11.36 1.82
N ASP A 134 10.10 -10.62 0.88
CA ASP A 134 11.56 -10.51 0.72
C ASP A 134 12.18 -9.65 1.83
N SER A 135 11.41 -8.76 2.45
CA SER A 135 11.86 -7.88 3.53
C SER A 135 10.71 -7.44 4.46
N LEU A 136 11.06 -6.88 5.62
CA LEU A 136 10.09 -6.27 6.54
C LEU A 136 9.40 -5.06 5.90
N GLU A 137 10.15 -4.25 5.16
CA GLU A 137 9.62 -3.08 4.45
C GLU A 137 8.57 -3.49 3.42
N GLU A 138 8.75 -4.61 2.75
CA GLU A 138 7.74 -5.14 1.84
C GLU A 138 6.48 -5.55 2.58
N ALA A 139 6.61 -6.22 3.73
CA ALA A 139 5.47 -6.56 4.57
C ALA A 139 4.73 -5.31 5.07
N TYR A 140 5.46 -4.28 5.51
CA TYR A 140 4.87 -3.00 5.94
C TYR A 140 4.13 -2.31 4.80
N PHE A 141 4.75 -2.26 3.62
CA PHE A 141 4.11 -1.71 2.43
C PHE A 141 2.86 -2.49 2.04
N ARG A 142 2.92 -3.83 2.07
CA ARG A 142 1.77 -4.68 1.75
C ARG A 142 0.63 -4.49 2.73
N TYR A 143 0.92 -4.36 4.02
CA TYR A 143 -0.07 -4.03 5.03
C TYR A 143 -0.72 -2.67 4.76
N GLY A 144 0.07 -1.61 4.64
CA GLY A 144 -0.44 -0.26 4.34
C GLY A 144 -1.32 -0.25 3.08
N LYS A 145 -0.89 -0.96 2.02
CA LYS A 145 -1.68 -1.11 0.79
C LYS A 145 -3.02 -1.82 1.03
N SER A 146 -3.03 -2.88 1.85
CA SER A 146 -4.26 -3.66 2.10
C SER A 146 -5.33 -2.89 2.86
N ILE A 147 -4.92 -1.95 3.71
CA ILE A 147 -5.83 -1.04 4.44
C ILE A 147 -6.01 0.30 3.73
N LYS A 148 -5.45 0.45 2.51
CA LYS A 148 -5.46 1.70 1.71
C LYS A 148 -4.89 2.91 2.48
N TRP A 149 -3.89 2.69 3.34
CA TRP A 149 -3.28 3.69 4.24
C TRP A 149 -4.31 4.51 5.03
N ASN A 150 -5.41 3.90 5.39
CA ASN A 150 -6.47 4.52 6.18
C ASN A 150 -6.09 4.46 7.67
N GLU A 151 -5.86 5.63 8.26
CA GLU A 151 -5.41 5.76 9.66
C GLU A 151 -6.46 5.27 10.66
N GLU A 152 -7.73 5.54 10.42
CA GLU A 152 -8.82 5.08 11.28
C GLU A 152 -8.90 3.55 11.28
N LYS A 153 -8.83 2.93 10.08
CA LYS A 153 -8.80 1.47 9.94
C LYS A 153 -7.54 0.88 10.55
N HIS A 154 -6.40 1.54 10.43
CA HIS A 154 -5.17 1.13 11.10
C HIS A 154 -5.34 1.09 12.61
N ASN A 155 -5.84 2.16 13.22
CA ASN A 155 -6.07 2.26 14.66
C ASN A 155 -7.02 1.15 15.15
N GLN A 156 -8.10 0.89 14.42
CA GLN A 156 -9.02 -0.23 14.73
C GLN A 156 -8.31 -1.58 14.70
N ILE A 157 -7.46 -1.83 13.71
CA ILE A 157 -6.67 -3.07 13.61
C ILE A 157 -5.67 -3.19 14.77
N ILE A 158 -4.99 -2.11 15.14
CA ILE A 158 -4.06 -2.12 16.28
C ILE A 158 -4.78 -2.48 17.57
N GLU A 159 -5.97 -1.93 17.81
CA GLU A 159 -6.79 -2.30 18.98
C GLU A 159 -7.27 -3.76 18.94
N LEU A 160 -7.65 -4.26 17.76
CA LEU A 160 -8.02 -5.66 17.59
C LEU A 160 -6.85 -6.61 17.87
N VAL A 161 -5.66 -6.26 17.38
CA VAL A 161 -4.45 -7.06 17.61
C VAL A 161 -4.04 -7.05 19.08
N ARG A 162 -4.12 -5.91 19.76
CA ARG A 162 -3.87 -5.82 21.21
C ARG A 162 -4.83 -6.71 21.98
N TRP A 163 -6.13 -6.58 21.72
CA TRP A 163 -7.16 -7.44 22.33
C TRP A 163 -6.92 -8.92 22.08
N ALA A 164 -6.64 -9.31 20.83
CA ALA A 164 -6.41 -10.70 20.47
C ALA A 164 -5.11 -11.26 21.07
N LYS A 165 -4.06 -10.43 21.22
CA LYS A 165 -2.84 -10.78 21.93
C LYS A 165 -3.09 -11.06 23.41
N ASP A 166 -3.84 -10.18 24.09
CA ASP A 166 -4.15 -10.31 25.52
C ASP A 166 -5.00 -11.57 25.81
N ASN A 167 -5.78 -12.01 24.84
CA ASN A 167 -6.59 -13.22 24.90
C ASN A 167 -5.93 -14.46 24.27
N ASN A 168 -4.66 -14.38 23.84
CA ASN A 168 -3.91 -15.47 23.19
C ASN A 168 -4.62 -16.10 21.97
N ILE A 169 -5.33 -15.28 21.20
CA ILE A 169 -6.10 -15.73 20.04
C ILE A 169 -5.21 -15.86 18.79
N ILE A 170 -4.17 -15.01 18.66
CA ILE A 170 -3.31 -14.97 17.46
C ILE A 170 -2.39 -16.21 17.44
N ASN A 171 -2.56 -17.04 16.43
CA ASN A 171 -1.82 -18.28 16.22
C ASN A 171 -1.13 -18.40 14.84
N CYS A 172 -1.09 -17.32 14.07
CA CYS A 172 -0.49 -17.29 12.74
C CYS A 172 0.69 -16.30 12.67
N SER A 173 1.55 -16.47 11.65
CA SER A 173 2.64 -15.50 11.43
C SER A 173 2.12 -14.15 10.99
N LEU A 174 2.86 -13.08 11.27
CA LEU A 174 2.54 -11.73 10.81
C LEU A 174 2.37 -11.68 9.27
N ALA A 175 3.21 -12.42 8.54
CA ALA A 175 3.07 -12.50 7.09
C ALA A 175 1.72 -13.08 6.67
N SER A 176 1.30 -14.19 7.28
CA SER A 176 -0.02 -14.80 7.00
C SER A 176 -1.16 -13.88 7.41
N PHE A 177 -1.03 -13.21 8.54
CA PHE A 177 -2.00 -12.23 9.02
C PHE A 177 -2.21 -11.08 8.02
N ILE A 178 -1.13 -10.54 7.46
CA ILE A 178 -1.19 -9.47 6.46
C ILE A 178 -1.81 -9.98 5.15
N ILE A 179 -1.34 -11.13 4.64
CA ILE A 179 -1.81 -11.68 3.35
C ILE A 179 -3.30 -12.02 3.40
N ASN A 180 -3.72 -12.67 4.47
CA ASN A 180 -5.10 -13.15 4.63
C ASN A 180 -6.03 -12.10 5.26
N GLN A 181 -5.53 -10.88 5.53
CA GLN A 181 -6.29 -9.83 6.22
C GLN A 181 -6.90 -10.32 7.54
N GLY A 182 -6.12 -11.02 8.36
CA GLY A 182 -6.58 -11.67 9.58
C GLY A 182 -7.30 -10.78 10.61
N TRP A 183 -7.25 -9.46 10.42
CA TRP A 183 -8.06 -8.53 11.23
C TRP A 183 -9.57 -8.67 10.98
N VAL A 184 -9.99 -9.16 9.81
CA VAL A 184 -11.41 -9.40 9.51
C VAL A 184 -11.94 -10.53 10.40
N ASP A 185 -11.14 -11.58 10.57
CA ASP A 185 -11.48 -12.70 11.44
C ASP A 185 -11.53 -12.26 12.91
N LEU A 186 -10.55 -11.45 13.34
CA LEU A 186 -10.53 -10.89 14.70
C LEU A 186 -11.73 -9.99 15.00
N GLU A 187 -12.14 -9.18 14.03
CA GLU A 187 -13.33 -8.32 14.16
C GLU A 187 -14.60 -9.15 14.33
N THR A 188 -14.77 -10.19 13.52
CA THR A 188 -15.89 -11.13 13.61
C THR A 188 -15.95 -11.81 14.98
N LEU A 189 -14.79 -12.26 15.48
CA LEU A 189 -14.69 -12.88 16.80
C LEU A 189 -15.03 -11.93 17.94
N LYS A 190 -14.51 -10.71 17.89
CA LYS A 190 -14.72 -9.71 18.93
C LYS A 190 -16.17 -9.28 19.02
N ASN A 191 -16.88 -9.21 17.88
CA ASN A 191 -18.27 -8.79 17.81
C ASN A 191 -19.28 -9.91 18.19
N GLY A 192 -18.79 -11.09 18.55
CA GLY A 192 -19.65 -12.19 19.01
C GLY A 192 -20.36 -13.00 17.92
N ASP A 193 -20.12 -12.66 16.63
CA ASP A 193 -20.65 -13.43 15.49
C ASP A 193 -19.88 -14.75 15.26
N GLY A 194 -18.89 -15.01 16.10
CA GLY A 194 -17.88 -16.07 15.94
C GLY A 194 -18.30 -17.47 16.41
N ALA A 195 -19.58 -17.78 16.55
CA ALA A 195 -20.02 -19.12 16.94
C ALA A 195 -19.64 -20.25 15.96
N ASN A 196 -19.04 -19.89 14.79
CA ASN A 196 -18.62 -20.82 13.74
C ASN A 196 -17.26 -20.54 13.10
N VAL A 197 -16.37 -19.74 13.72
CA VAL A 197 -15.04 -19.55 13.16
C VAL A 197 -14.18 -20.76 13.51
N ASN A 198 -13.97 -21.64 12.53
CA ASN A 198 -13.13 -22.80 12.67
C ASN A 198 -11.66 -22.38 12.60
N PHE A 199 -11.02 -22.19 13.77
CA PHE A 199 -9.61 -21.81 13.90
C PHE A 199 -8.62 -22.80 13.24
N ASP A 200 -9.07 -24.03 12.91
CA ASP A 200 -8.27 -25.02 12.19
C ASP A 200 -8.11 -24.68 10.69
N ALA A 201 -8.87 -23.77 10.14
CA ALA A 201 -8.79 -23.37 8.72
C ALA A 201 -7.63 -22.39 8.43
N ILE A 202 -7.00 -21.80 9.45
CA ILE A 202 -5.76 -21.01 9.29
C ILE A 202 -4.55 -21.96 9.33
N LYS A 203 -4.69 -23.14 8.74
CA LYS A 203 -3.56 -24.05 8.55
C LYS A 203 -2.62 -23.46 7.53
N LEU A 204 -1.37 -23.33 7.97
CA LEU A 204 -0.20 -23.09 7.16
C LEU A 204 -0.23 -23.93 5.87
N VAL A 205 -0.52 -23.30 4.74
CA VAL A 205 -0.16 -23.78 3.41
C VAL A 205 1.11 -23.08 2.98
#